data_53b6dd70e24aa0683c50de3509827d5e
#
_entry.id   53b6dd70e24aa0683c50de3509827d5e
#
_cell.length_a   1.000
_cell.length_b   1.000
_cell.length_c   1.000
_cell.angle_alpha   90.00
_cell.angle_beta   90.00
_cell.angle_gamma   90.00
#
_symmetry.space_group_name_H-M   'P 1'
#
loop_
_entity.id
_entity.type
_entity.pdbx_description
1 polymer ?
#
loop_
_entity_poly.entity_id
_entity_poly.type
_entity_poly.pdbx_seq_one_letter_code
_entity_poly.pdbx_strand_id
1 'polypeptide(L)'
;MDISQPRWKTPEYSKREINEAGAAIRNSEISSEDRAAALRIVDNWRSAHAYPLHVFYMNLRRKCGSRKDILVAERLKRIDSIVGKLQREEGMQLYRMQDLGGCRMVLPTLQDVYTYSERFQKSRIRHELKRKYDYIQTPKKSGYRSLHLVYRFKSDTPDKEIYNQYPMLIELQFRTHLQHIWATALETIGLFTNQALK
;
A
#
# COMPACT_ATOMS: atom_id res chain seq x y z
N MET A 1 5.29 -26.12 18.54
CA MET A 1 4.95 -25.06 17.57
C MET A 1 5.41 -25.55 16.22
N ASP A 2 4.48 -25.77 15.32
CA ASP A 2 4.77 -26.26 13.96
C ASP A 2 5.43 -25.12 13.15
N ILE A 3 6.73 -25.26 12.86
CA ILE A 3 7.56 -24.30 12.14
C ILE A 3 7.37 -24.42 10.61
N SER A 4 6.48 -25.30 10.15
CA SER A 4 6.31 -25.64 8.73
C SER A 4 5.39 -24.69 7.96
N GLN A 5 4.66 -23.78 8.60
CA GLN A 5 3.82 -22.81 7.88
C GLN A 5 4.66 -21.65 7.32
N PRO A 6 4.55 -21.33 6.03
CA PRO A 6 5.27 -20.22 5.48
C PRO A 6 4.86 -18.93 6.19
N ARG A 7 5.84 -18.19 6.70
CA ARG A 7 5.64 -16.91 7.42
C ARG A 7 4.85 -15.87 6.61
N TRP A 8 4.85 -16.01 5.29
CA TRP A 8 4.26 -15.08 4.35
C TRP A 8 3.22 -15.77 3.47
N LYS A 9 2.03 -15.18 3.39
CA LYS A 9 1.01 -15.64 2.44
C LYS A 9 1.45 -15.36 1.00
N THR A 10 1.21 -16.32 0.12
CA THR A 10 1.40 -16.19 -1.32
C THR A 10 0.07 -15.86 -2.01
N PRO A 11 0.09 -15.20 -3.20
CA PRO A 11 -1.12 -15.03 -3.99
C PRO A 11 -1.56 -16.41 -4.53
N GLU A 12 -2.82 -16.75 -4.30
CA GLU A 12 -3.40 -18.07 -4.63
C GLU A 12 -4.43 -18.01 -5.77
N TYR A 13 -4.96 -16.80 -6.05
CA TYR A 13 -6.07 -16.61 -6.97
C TYR A 13 -5.64 -15.88 -8.24
N SER A 14 -6.29 -16.18 -9.35
CA SER A 14 -6.08 -15.53 -10.62
C SER A 14 -6.54 -14.06 -10.59
N LYS A 15 -6.06 -13.26 -11.56
CA LYS A 15 -6.51 -11.87 -11.76
C LYS A 15 -8.03 -11.78 -11.88
N ARG A 16 -8.66 -12.76 -12.56
CA ARG A 16 -10.11 -12.77 -12.77
C ARG A 16 -10.83 -12.95 -11.44
N GLU A 17 -10.48 -13.97 -10.65
CA GLU A 17 -11.09 -14.24 -9.35
C GLU A 17 -10.92 -13.06 -8.38
N ILE A 18 -9.73 -12.44 -8.34
CA ILE A 18 -9.47 -11.26 -7.51
C ILE A 18 -10.40 -10.10 -7.90
N ASN A 19 -10.59 -9.85 -9.20
CA ASN A 19 -11.47 -8.78 -9.65
C ASN A 19 -12.96 -9.11 -9.44
N GLU A 20 -13.37 -10.35 -9.66
CA GLU A 20 -14.73 -10.83 -9.39
C GLU A 20 -15.05 -10.70 -7.89
N ALA A 21 -14.14 -11.11 -7.00
CA ALA A 21 -14.29 -10.92 -5.56
C ALA A 21 -14.38 -9.43 -5.18
N GLY A 22 -13.55 -8.57 -5.78
CA GLY A 22 -13.62 -7.13 -5.59
C GLY A 22 -14.94 -6.51 -6.06
N ALA A 23 -15.52 -7.01 -7.16
CA ALA A 23 -16.83 -6.59 -7.64
C ALA A 23 -17.95 -7.10 -6.73
N ALA A 24 -17.87 -8.35 -6.27
CA ALA A 24 -18.84 -8.96 -5.38
C ALA A 24 -18.97 -8.20 -4.05
N ILE A 25 -17.86 -7.87 -3.39
CA ILE A 25 -17.90 -7.14 -2.11
C ILE A 25 -18.35 -5.68 -2.23
N ARG A 26 -18.35 -5.10 -3.44
CA ARG A 26 -18.89 -3.77 -3.72
C ARG A 26 -20.42 -3.78 -3.61
N ASN A 27 -21.07 -4.90 -3.98
CA ASN A 27 -22.50 -5.04 -3.91
C ASN A 27 -22.97 -5.22 -2.45
N SER A 28 -23.81 -4.32 -1.96
CA SER A 28 -24.40 -4.39 -0.61
C SER A 28 -25.43 -5.52 -0.45
N GLU A 29 -26.04 -5.95 -1.56
CA GLU A 29 -27.12 -6.96 -1.58
C GLU A 29 -26.62 -8.40 -1.78
N ILE A 30 -25.31 -8.61 -1.80
CA ILE A 30 -24.72 -9.94 -1.91
C ILE A 30 -25.08 -10.82 -0.71
N SER A 31 -25.34 -12.11 -0.93
CA SER A 31 -25.58 -13.07 0.15
C SER A 31 -24.43 -13.11 1.16
N SER A 32 -24.71 -13.46 2.42
CA SER A 32 -23.67 -13.59 3.46
C SER A 32 -22.63 -14.64 3.10
N GLU A 33 -23.02 -15.72 2.44
CA GLU A 33 -22.16 -16.82 2.00
C GLU A 33 -21.22 -16.36 0.87
N ASP A 34 -21.74 -15.74 -0.17
CA ASP A 34 -20.95 -15.20 -1.29
C ASP A 34 -20.02 -14.09 -0.82
N ARG A 35 -20.51 -13.24 0.11
CA ARG A 35 -19.66 -12.22 0.72
C ARG A 35 -18.48 -12.81 1.48
N ALA A 36 -18.72 -13.87 2.26
CA ALA A 36 -17.66 -14.56 2.99
C ALA A 36 -16.64 -15.22 2.02
N ALA A 37 -17.14 -15.80 0.93
CA ALA A 37 -16.29 -16.37 -0.12
C ALA A 37 -15.42 -15.29 -0.78
N ALA A 38 -16.02 -14.16 -1.18
CA ALA A 38 -15.29 -13.03 -1.77
C ALA A 38 -14.27 -12.43 -0.79
N LEU A 39 -14.60 -12.29 0.49
CA LEU A 39 -13.69 -11.76 1.51
C LEU A 39 -12.46 -12.66 1.71
N ARG A 40 -12.57 -13.98 1.59
CA ARG A 40 -11.41 -14.88 1.64
C ARG A 40 -10.41 -14.57 0.52
N ILE A 41 -10.90 -14.34 -0.70
CA ILE A 41 -10.05 -13.99 -1.85
C ILE A 41 -9.41 -12.61 -1.65
N VAL A 42 -10.19 -11.63 -1.20
CA VAL A 42 -9.70 -10.26 -0.90
C VAL A 42 -8.63 -10.30 0.18
N ASP A 43 -8.81 -11.08 1.25
CA ASP A 43 -7.83 -11.18 2.33
C ASP A 43 -6.57 -11.94 1.89
N ASN A 44 -6.68 -12.99 1.08
CA ASN A 44 -5.50 -13.65 0.50
C ASN A 44 -4.71 -12.64 -0.34
N TRP A 45 -5.36 -11.93 -1.28
CA TRP A 45 -4.71 -10.93 -2.13
C TRP A 45 -4.04 -9.81 -1.32
N ARG A 46 -4.75 -9.28 -0.32
CA ARG A 46 -4.21 -8.30 0.63
C ARG A 46 -3.01 -8.85 1.41
N SER A 47 -3.15 -10.03 2.00
CA SER A 47 -2.13 -10.64 2.84
C SER A 47 -0.89 -11.04 2.06
N ALA A 48 -1.03 -11.40 0.79
CA ALA A 48 0.09 -11.65 -0.11
C ALA A 48 0.99 -10.41 -0.33
N HIS A 49 0.50 -9.20 -0.11
CA HIS A 49 1.33 -7.99 -0.16
C HIS A 49 2.25 -7.83 1.05
N ALA A 50 2.09 -8.63 2.11
CA ALA A 50 2.88 -8.47 3.34
C ALA A 50 4.38 -8.69 3.12
N TYR A 51 4.78 -9.72 2.38
CA TYR A 51 6.20 -9.97 2.08
C TYR A 51 6.82 -8.86 1.20
N PRO A 52 6.25 -8.50 0.04
CA PRO A 52 6.71 -7.36 -0.74
C PRO A 52 6.81 -6.07 0.09
N LEU A 53 5.79 -5.78 0.88
CA LEU A 53 5.76 -4.62 1.76
C LEU A 53 6.93 -4.61 2.74
N HIS A 54 7.17 -5.73 3.43
CA HIS A 54 8.27 -5.86 4.38
C HIS A 54 9.64 -5.64 3.73
N VAL A 55 9.84 -6.12 2.51
CA VAL A 55 11.08 -5.87 1.75
C VAL A 55 11.30 -4.37 1.52
N PHE A 56 10.27 -3.64 1.12
CA PHE A 56 10.36 -2.19 0.97
C PHE A 56 10.57 -1.47 2.30
N TYR A 57 9.90 -1.90 3.36
CA TYR A 57 10.11 -1.38 4.71
C TYR A 57 11.57 -1.52 5.15
N MET A 58 12.16 -2.71 5.00
CA MET A 58 13.55 -2.96 5.37
C MET A 58 14.53 -2.13 4.52
N ASN A 59 14.23 -1.93 3.24
CA ASN A 59 15.02 -1.06 2.37
C ASN A 59 14.97 0.42 2.82
N LEU A 60 13.81 0.92 3.21
CA LEU A 60 13.66 2.28 3.75
C LEU A 60 14.38 2.42 5.10
N ARG A 61 14.19 1.46 6.01
CA ARG A 61 14.88 1.43 7.32
C ARG A 61 16.39 1.47 7.17
N ARG A 62 16.94 0.68 6.26
CA ARG A 62 18.39 0.65 5.98
C ARG A 62 18.92 2.00 5.49
N LYS A 63 18.10 2.76 4.75
CA LYS A 63 18.48 4.11 4.25
C LYS A 63 18.46 5.19 5.33
N CYS A 64 17.75 4.99 6.44
CA CYS A 64 17.78 5.92 7.59
C CYS A 64 19.14 5.89 8.30
N GLY A 65 19.87 4.77 8.25
CA GLY A 65 21.12 4.61 8.98
C GLY A 65 20.88 4.79 10.50
N SER A 66 21.70 5.64 11.13
CA SER A 66 21.62 5.95 12.56
C SER A 66 20.64 7.09 12.92
N ARG A 67 19.98 7.70 11.93
CA ARG A 67 19.04 8.81 12.19
C ARG A 67 17.80 8.35 12.97
N LYS A 68 17.64 8.86 14.19
CA LYS A 68 16.52 8.54 15.10
C LYS A 68 15.31 9.46 14.90
N ASP A 69 15.50 10.58 14.23
CA ASP A 69 14.50 11.60 13.92
C ASP A 69 13.62 11.26 12.70
N ILE A 70 13.86 10.09 12.08
CA ILE A 70 13.10 9.58 10.94
C ILE A 70 12.22 8.40 11.40
N LEU A 71 10.91 8.52 11.20
CA LEU A 71 9.99 7.42 11.42
C LEU A 71 9.74 6.67 10.10
N VAL A 72 9.91 5.35 10.13
CA VAL A 72 9.49 4.46 9.04
C VAL A 72 8.47 3.48 9.58
N ALA A 73 7.33 3.39 8.91
CA ALA A 73 6.24 2.49 9.25
C ALA A 73 5.72 1.77 7.99
N GLU A 74 5.23 0.55 8.19
CA GLU A 74 4.55 -0.23 7.15
C GLU A 74 3.14 -0.59 7.59
N ARG A 75 2.22 -0.70 6.64
CA ARG A 75 0.89 -1.23 6.92
C ARG A 75 0.26 -1.87 5.68
N LEU A 76 -0.47 -2.95 5.89
CA LEU A 76 -1.48 -3.42 4.95
C LEU A 76 -2.76 -2.60 5.11
N LYS A 77 -3.42 -2.28 4.00
CA LYS A 77 -4.71 -1.57 3.99
C LYS A 77 -5.77 -2.43 4.70
N ARG A 78 -6.60 -1.83 5.56
CA ARG A 78 -7.69 -2.54 6.25
C ARG A 78 -8.74 -3.01 5.24
N ILE A 79 -9.35 -4.15 5.50
CA ILE A 79 -10.41 -4.71 4.64
C ILE A 79 -11.54 -3.70 4.43
N ASP A 80 -12.04 -3.06 5.51
CA ASP A 80 -13.11 -2.05 5.41
C ASP A 80 -12.69 -0.87 4.52
N SER A 81 -11.41 -0.48 4.57
CA SER A 81 -10.88 0.59 3.72
C SER A 81 -10.75 0.14 2.24
N ILE A 82 -10.54 -1.16 1.98
CA ILE A 82 -10.57 -1.73 0.64
C ILE A 82 -12.00 -1.70 0.10
N VAL A 83 -12.94 -2.23 0.88
CA VAL A 83 -14.37 -2.24 0.53
C VAL A 83 -14.88 -0.84 0.25
N GLY A 84 -14.66 0.10 1.18
CA GLY A 84 -15.08 1.48 1.02
C GLY A 84 -14.44 2.17 -0.19
N LYS A 85 -13.19 1.85 -0.55
CA LYS A 85 -12.56 2.39 -1.76
C LYS A 85 -13.21 1.81 -3.02
N LEU A 86 -13.46 0.51 -3.07
CA LEU A 86 -14.12 -0.14 -4.19
C LEU A 86 -15.55 0.38 -4.40
N GLN A 87 -16.26 0.72 -3.33
CA GLN A 87 -17.61 1.31 -3.40
C GLN A 87 -17.62 2.74 -3.94
N ARG A 88 -16.63 3.57 -3.51
CA ARG A 88 -16.56 4.99 -3.92
C ARG A 88 -16.00 5.21 -5.31
N GLU A 89 -15.05 4.38 -5.74
CA GLU A 89 -14.35 4.56 -7.02
C GLU A 89 -14.95 3.62 -8.07
N GLU A 90 -15.90 4.12 -8.87
CA GLU A 90 -16.48 3.40 -9.99
C GLU A 90 -15.38 2.92 -10.95
N GLY A 91 -15.44 1.66 -11.41
CA GLY A 91 -14.45 1.08 -12.30
C GLY A 91 -13.13 0.66 -11.63
N MET A 92 -12.94 0.93 -10.33
CA MET A 92 -11.76 0.45 -9.60
C MET A 92 -11.75 -1.10 -9.57
N GLN A 93 -10.64 -1.66 -10.00
CA GLN A 93 -10.37 -3.10 -9.93
C GLN A 93 -9.46 -3.40 -8.75
N LEU A 94 -9.82 -4.39 -7.92
CA LEU A 94 -9.03 -4.78 -6.75
C LEU A 94 -7.59 -5.17 -7.12
N TYR A 95 -7.42 -5.89 -8.23
CA TYR A 95 -6.11 -6.30 -8.73
C TYR A 95 -5.17 -5.13 -9.06
N ARG A 96 -5.72 -3.94 -9.37
CA ARG A 96 -4.96 -2.73 -9.73
C ARG A 96 -4.79 -1.76 -8.57
N MET A 97 -5.32 -2.08 -7.39
CA MET A 97 -5.23 -1.19 -6.23
C MET A 97 -3.77 -1.04 -5.79
N GLN A 98 -3.26 0.21 -5.77
CA GLN A 98 -1.84 0.51 -5.60
C GLN A 98 -1.41 0.60 -4.12
N ASP A 99 -2.37 0.74 -3.21
CA ASP A 99 -2.17 1.06 -1.80
C ASP A 99 -2.60 -0.07 -0.85
N LEU A 100 -2.64 -1.33 -1.34
CA LEU A 100 -2.87 -2.52 -0.49
C LEU A 100 -1.74 -2.71 0.52
N GLY A 101 -0.49 -2.51 0.09
CA GLY A 101 0.68 -2.40 0.93
C GLY A 101 1.29 -1.01 0.84
N GLY A 102 1.54 -0.37 1.98
CA GLY A 102 2.11 0.97 2.02
C GLY A 102 3.19 1.14 3.08
N CYS A 103 4.33 1.72 2.69
CA CYS A 103 5.35 2.22 3.61
C CYS A 103 5.23 3.73 3.74
N ARG A 104 5.49 4.23 4.93
CA ARG A 104 5.54 5.66 5.21
C ARG A 104 6.88 6.01 5.82
N MET A 105 7.53 7.03 5.27
CA MET A 105 8.72 7.67 5.83
C MET A 105 8.35 9.09 6.24
N VAL A 106 8.43 9.38 7.54
CA VAL A 106 8.18 10.71 8.10
C VAL A 106 9.52 11.33 8.44
N LEU A 107 9.75 12.52 7.93
CA LEU A 107 11.05 13.18 7.86
C LEU A 107 10.96 14.59 8.50
N PRO A 108 12.05 15.13 9.06
CA PRO A 108 12.03 16.44 9.70
C PRO A 108 11.72 17.58 8.74
N THR A 109 12.33 17.58 7.55
CA THR A 109 12.29 18.72 6.63
C THR A 109 11.76 18.34 5.26
N LEU A 110 11.31 19.34 4.51
CA LEU A 110 10.91 19.17 3.12
C LEU A 110 12.08 18.76 2.22
N GLN A 111 13.27 19.30 2.51
CA GLN A 111 14.51 18.93 1.81
C GLN A 111 14.81 17.43 2.01
N ASP A 112 14.66 16.91 3.25
CA ASP A 112 14.81 15.48 3.51
C ASP A 112 13.82 14.64 2.69
N VAL A 113 12.55 15.08 2.55
CA VAL A 113 11.54 14.37 1.76
C VAL A 113 12.03 14.15 0.33
N TYR A 114 12.50 15.18 -0.32
CA TYR A 114 13.03 15.08 -1.70
C TYR A 114 14.32 14.27 -1.75
N THR A 115 15.26 14.55 -0.84
CA THR A 115 16.56 13.86 -0.78
C THR A 115 16.39 12.35 -0.60
N TYR A 116 15.58 11.90 0.37
CA TYR A 116 15.37 10.47 0.61
C TYR A 116 14.59 9.79 -0.52
N SER A 117 13.59 10.46 -1.08
CA SER A 117 12.85 9.91 -2.23
C SER A 117 13.74 9.73 -3.46
N GLU A 118 14.62 10.70 -3.76
CA GLU A 118 15.57 10.59 -4.86
C GLU A 118 16.64 9.51 -4.60
N ARG A 119 17.19 9.46 -3.38
CA ARG A 119 18.14 8.41 -2.97
C ARG A 119 17.52 7.03 -3.10
N PHE A 120 16.20 6.90 -2.84
CA PHE A 120 15.50 5.64 -3.03
C PHE A 120 15.36 5.31 -4.53
N GLN A 121 14.97 6.26 -5.35
CA GLN A 121 14.82 6.08 -6.80
C GLN A 121 16.15 5.76 -7.51
N LYS A 122 17.25 6.40 -7.07
CA LYS A 122 18.61 6.16 -7.61
C LYS A 122 19.26 4.88 -7.09
N SER A 123 18.62 4.17 -6.15
CA SER A 123 19.18 2.93 -5.59
C SER A 123 19.15 1.81 -6.62
N ARG A 124 20.18 0.95 -6.57
CA ARG A 124 20.18 -0.32 -7.32
C ARG A 124 19.21 -1.31 -6.66
N ILE A 125 17.94 -1.13 -6.91
CA ILE A 125 16.86 -2.05 -6.48
C ILE A 125 16.26 -2.69 -7.72
N ARG A 126 15.77 -3.93 -7.57
CA ARG A 126 15.15 -4.69 -8.68
C ARG A 126 13.74 -4.27 -8.98
N HIS A 127 13.10 -3.60 -8.01
CA HIS A 127 11.72 -3.20 -8.10
C HIS A 127 11.54 -2.09 -9.13
N GLU A 128 10.42 -2.14 -9.83
CA GLU A 128 10.12 -1.25 -10.95
C GLU A 128 9.26 -0.07 -10.50
N LEU A 129 9.74 1.17 -10.66
CA LEU A 129 8.94 2.37 -10.41
C LEU A 129 7.85 2.48 -11.48
N LYS A 130 6.59 2.42 -11.05
CA LYS A 130 5.41 2.51 -11.93
C LYS A 130 4.82 3.90 -11.97
N ARG A 131 4.78 4.61 -10.82
CA ARG A 131 4.17 5.94 -10.73
C ARG A 131 4.89 6.78 -9.68
N LYS A 132 4.89 8.09 -9.92
CA LYS A 132 5.30 9.12 -8.97
C LYS A 132 4.20 10.17 -8.90
N TYR A 133 3.78 10.51 -7.68
CA TYR A 133 2.83 11.60 -7.44
C TYR A 133 3.45 12.57 -6.45
N ASP A 134 3.59 13.82 -6.86
CA ASP A 134 4.11 14.89 -6.01
C ASP A 134 2.97 15.81 -5.55
N TYR A 135 2.27 15.36 -4.51
CA TYR A 135 1.22 16.14 -3.87
C TYR A 135 1.75 17.28 -2.99
N ILE A 136 3.08 17.48 -2.94
CA ILE A 136 3.69 18.66 -2.31
C ILE A 136 3.65 19.82 -3.30
N GLN A 137 4.05 19.57 -4.54
CA GLN A 137 4.00 20.55 -5.63
C GLN A 137 2.57 20.80 -6.11
N THR A 138 1.77 19.73 -6.20
CA THR A 138 0.37 19.81 -6.64
C THR A 138 -0.55 19.22 -5.56
N PRO A 139 -0.88 19.99 -4.52
CA PRO A 139 -1.69 19.53 -3.41
C PRO A 139 -3.09 19.10 -3.83
N LYS A 140 -3.67 18.11 -3.13
CA LYS A 140 -5.07 17.78 -3.30
C LYS A 140 -5.98 18.90 -2.76
N LYS A 141 -7.23 18.97 -3.20
CA LYS A 141 -8.22 19.97 -2.74
C LYS A 141 -8.39 20.00 -1.21
N SER A 142 -8.18 18.86 -0.53
CA SER A 142 -8.19 18.75 0.94
C SER A 142 -6.96 19.35 1.63
N GLY A 143 -6.01 19.90 0.88
CA GLY A 143 -4.73 20.34 1.42
C GLY A 143 -3.73 19.20 1.71
N TYR A 144 -4.07 17.97 1.36
CA TYR A 144 -3.17 16.83 1.53
C TYR A 144 -1.88 17.00 0.75
N ARG A 145 -0.74 16.80 1.42
CA ARG A 145 0.60 16.87 0.86
C ARG A 145 1.42 15.64 1.23
N SER A 146 2.06 15.04 0.25
CA SER A 146 3.01 13.92 0.40
C SER A 146 3.65 13.65 -0.96
N LEU A 147 4.85 13.09 -0.99
CA LEU A 147 5.41 12.53 -2.21
C LEU A 147 5.18 11.02 -2.20
N HIS A 148 4.57 10.49 -3.26
CA HIS A 148 4.29 9.06 -3.39
C HIS A 148 5.08 8.45 -4.53
N LEU A 149 5.64 7.27 -4.27
CA LEU A 149 6.25 6.41 -5.28
C LEU A 149 5.52 5.07 -5.25
N VAL A 150 5.03 4.60 -6.38
CA VAL A 150 4.41 3.28 -6.51
C VAL A 150 5.36 2.36 -7.25
N TYR A 151 5.80 1.32 -6.57
CA TYR A 151 6.67 0.31 -7.14
C TYR A 151 5.94 -1.01 -7.39
N ARG A 152 6.29 -1.68 -8.48
CA ARG A 152 6.01 -3.09 -8.66
C ARG A 152 7.15 -3.88 -8.03
N PHE A 153 6.81 -4.77 -7.10
CA PHE A 153 7.77 -5.69 -6.49
C PHE A 153 8.31 -6.67 -7.53
N LYS A 154 9.58 -7.00 -7.42
CA LYS A 154 10.29 -8.05 -8.14
C LYS A 154 11.19 -8.81 -7.18
N SER A 155 11.24 -10.14 -7.32
CA SER A 155 12.14 -11.02 -6.60
C SER A 155 13.01 -11.82 -7.55
N ASP A 156 14.24 -12.10 -7.15
CA ASP A 156 15.14 -13.07 -7.80
C ASP A 156 15.42 -14.26 -6.90
N THR A 157 14.79 -14.29 -5.74
CA THR A 157 14.88 -15.41 -4.80
C THR A 157 13.93 -16.51 -5.27
N PRO A 158 14.42 -17.73 -5.56
CA PRO A 158 13.60 -18.80 -6.17
C PRO A 158 12.31 -19.10 -5.40
N ASP A 159 12.36 -19.16 -4.08
CA ASP A 159 11.18 -19.44 -3.22
C ASP A 159 10.17 -18.26 -3.18
N LYS A 160 10.49 -17.13 -3.78
CA LYS A 160 9.65 -15.92 -3.88
C LYS A 160 9.29 -15.55 -5.32
N GLU A 161 9.62 -16.40 -6.29
CA GLU A 161 9.36 -16.13 -7.71
C GLU A 161 7.86 -16.03 -8.02
N ILE A 162 7.01 -16.70 -7.26
CA ILE A 162 5.56 -16.62 -7.37
C ILE A 162 5.04 -15.18 -7.38
N TYR A 163 5.65 -14.29 -6.62
CA TYR A 163 5.25 -12.87 -6.57
C TYR A 163 5.49 -12.12 -7.88
N ASN A 164 6.40 -12.61 -8.75
CA ASN A 164 6.69 -11.99 -10.04
C ASN A 164 5.55 -12.17 -11.07
N GLN A 165 4.72 -13.19 -10.87
CA GLN A 165 3.57 -13.48 -11.73
C GLN A 165 2.44 -12.46 -11.55
N TYR A 166 2.49 -11.67 -10.45
CA TYR A 166 1.47 -10.69 -10.08
C TYR A 166 2.04 -9.27 -10.06
N PRO A 167 1.23 -8.24 -10.31
CA PRO A 167 1.66 -6.85 -10.14
C PRO A 167 1.55 -6.44 -8.66
N MET A 168 2.42 -7.00 -7.81
CA MET A 168 2.45 -6.64 -6.40
C MET A 168 2.89 -5.18 -6.24
N LEU A 169 1.93 -4.27 -6.11
CA LEU A 169 2.16 -2.83 -6.03
C LEU A 169 2.31 -2.39 -4.58
N ILE A 170 3.38 -1.66 -4.29
CA ILE A 170 3.66 -1.09 -2.97
C ILE A 170 3.80 0.41 -3.11
N GLU A 171 3.04 1.13 -2.29
CA GLU A 171 3.09 2.59 -2.23
C GLU A 171 4.05 3.05 -1.15
N LEU A 172 5.04 3.87 -1.53
CA LEU A 172 5.95 4.54 -0.59
C LEU A 172 5.55 5.99 -0.45
N GLN A 173 5.28 6.44 0.77
CA GLN A 173 4.84 7.80 1.10
C GLN A 173 5.95 8.52 1.86
N PHE A 174 6.45 9.62 1.30
CA PHE A 174 7.43 10.50 1.95
C PHE A 174 6.74 11.80 2.34
N ARG A 175 6.84 12.19 3.60
CA ARG A 175 6.20 13.41 4.12
C ARG A 175 6.95 13.97 5.33
N THR A 176 6.77 15.26 5.60
CA THR A 176 7.28 15.86 6.84
C THR A 176 6.38 15.50 8.03
N HIS A 177 6.86 15.77 9.27
CA HIS A 177 6.05 15.59 10.47
C HIS A 177 4.72 16.39 10.40
N LEU A 178 4.74 17.65 9.96
CA LEU A 178 3.53 18.45 9.81
C LEU A 178 2.57 17.87 8.77
N GLN A 179 3.09 17.45 7.62
CA GLN A 179 2.28 16.78 6.59
C GLN A 179 1.70 15.45 7.10
N HIS A 180 2.42 14.76 7.98
CA HIS A 180 1.94 13.53 8.60
C HIS A 180 0.79 13.81 9.57
N ILE A 181 0.94 14.79 10.45
CA ILE A 181 -0.11 15.21 11.40
C ILE A 181 -1.37 15.62 10.62
N TRP A 182 -1.24 16.48 9.62
CA TRP A 182 -2.36 16.90 8.77
C TRP A 182 -3.08 15.71 8.11
N ALA A 183 -2.33 14.80 7.49
CA ALA A 183 -2.88 13.63 6.83
C ALA A 183 -3.60 12.70 7.82
N THR A 184 -3.09 12.57 9.06
CA THR A 184 -3.72 11.75 10.10
C THR A 184 -5.00 12.42 10.60
N ALA A 185 -5.00 13.73 10.80
CA ALA A 185 -6.21 14.48 11.16
C ALA A 185 -7.31 14.33 10.11
N LEU A 186 -6.98 14.46 8.82
CA LEU A 186 -7.93 14.23 7.73
C LEU A 186 -8.47 12.80 7.70
N GLU A 187 -7.64 11.78 7.95
CA GLU A 187 -8.09 10.38 8.05
C GLU A 187 -9.08 10.22 9.22
N THR A 188 -8.77 10.81 10.37
CA THR A 188 -9.62 10.74 11.56
C THR A 188 -10.96 11.43 11.33
N ILE A 189 -10.96 12.67 10.82
CA ILE A 189 -12.19 13.39 10.49
C ILE A 189 -13.02 12.61 9.47
N GLY A 190 -12.37 12.06 8.44
CA GLY A 190 -13.04 11.24 7.42
C GLY A 190 -13.75 10.00 7.99
N LEU A 191 -13.20 9.39 9.04
CA LEU A 191 -13.86 8.28 9.74
C LEU A 191 -15.14 8.73 10.47
N PHE A 192 -15.10 9.90 11.13
CA PHE A 192 -16.27 10.44 11.85
C PHE A 192 -17.34 11.00 10.91
N THR A 193 -16.94 11.60 9.80
CA THR A 193 -17.89 12.20 8.82
C THR A 193 -18.32 11.22 7.74
N ASN A 194 -17.80 10.02 7.74
CA ASN A 194 -17.99 9.00 6.69
C ASN A 194 -17.62 9.51 5.27
N GLN A 195 -16.64 10.43 5.19
CA GLN A 195 -16.16 11.06 3.96
C GLN A 195 -14.70 10.71 3.70
N ALA A 196 -14.33 10.51 2.43
CA ALA A 196 -12.93 10.36 2.02
C ALA A 196 -12.30 11.74 1.80
N LEU A 197 -11.77 12.35 2.84
CA LEU A 197 -11.15 13.68 2.81
C LEU A 197 -9.69 13.69 2.30
N LYS A 198 -9.20 12.55 1.78
CA LYS A 198 -7.79 12.37 1.42
C LYS A 198 -7.60 12.02 -0.06
#